data_a6b47905d4c65e66e3f3fa3e24e7972c
#
_entry.id   a6b47905d4c65e66e3f3fa3e24e7972c
#
_cell.length_a   1.000
_cell.length_b   1.000
_cell.length_c   1.000
_cell.angle_alpha   90.00
_cell.angle_beta   90.00
_cell.angle_gamma   90.00
#
_symmetry.space_group_name_H-M   'P 1'
#
loop_
_entity.id
_entity.type
_entity.pdbx_description
1 polymer ?
#
loop_
_entity_poly.entity_id
_entity_poly.type
_entity_poly.pdbx_seq_one_letter_code
_entity_poly.pdbx_strand_id
1 'polypeptide(L)'
;MAGEDTRERLLNAAEQLFAEHGVSGTTLRALTKAANVNLAAVHYHFGGKEGLLDAVVERRATPMNQERLRELYELERSAGEGTPAVEDILSAFFLPGLRTFEREEPETIDLLTRLSARITCEPPEAIEALVRKHFGMVMRRFVEALQRALGELRKEVVNDRFRFVIGTLSHAFSGTFDLDVIPGHPVCDSSDEERIQHLIVFLAAGLRAPSSSHGVLEVSPVAVRRSGGIRKEARR
;
A
#
# COMPACT_ATOMS: atom_id res chain seq x y z
N MET A 1 -22.59 -7.66 -22.01
CA MET A 1 -23.53 -7.90 -20.89
C MET A 1 -23.26 -9.23 -20.17
N ALA A 2 -23.45 -10.45 -20.73
CA ALA A 2 -23.22 -11.70 -19.97
C ALA A 2 -21.75 -11.96 -19.55
N GLY A 3 -20.78 -11.57 -20.35
CA GLY A 3 -19.36 -11.75 -20.03
C GLY A 3 -18.85 -10.75 -18.98
N GLU A 4 -19.39 -9.56 -18.95
CA GLU A 4 -19.06 -8.50 -17.99
C GLU A 4 -19.60 -8.86 -16.58
N ASP A 5 -20.82 -9.39 -16.50
CA ASP A 5 -21.38 -9.93 -15.25
C ASP A 5 -20.54 -11.10 -14.71
N THR A 6 -20.04 -12.00 -15.58
CA THR A 6 -19.18 -13.11 -15.17
C THR A 6 -17.83 -12.64 -14.62
N ARG A 7 -17.23 -11.62 -15.24
CA ARG A 7 -15.97 -11.02 -14.79
C ARG A 7 -16.13 -10.39 -13.39
N GLU A 8 -17.20 -9.62 -13.18
CA GLU A 8 -17.47 -8.97 -11.89
C GLU A 8 -17.77 -9.99 -10.78
N ARG A 9 -18.54 -11.04 -11.06
CA ARG A 9 -18.78 -12.12 -10.08
C ARG A 9 -17.50 -12.81 -9.66
N LEU A 10 -16.57 -13.03 -10.57
CA LEU A 10 -15.25 -13.60 -10.25
C LEU A 10 -14.41 -12.66 -9.41
N LEU A 11 -14.39 -11.36 -9.71
CA LEU A 11 -13.67 -10.36 -8.92
C LEU A 11 -14.23 -10.27 -7.50
N ASN A 12 -15.56 -10.21 -7.33
CA ASN A 12 -16.20 -10.16 -6.02
C ASN A 12 -15.91 -11.41 -5.19
N ALA A 13 -16.00 -12.60 -5.80
CA ALA A 13 -15.67 -13.85 -5.14
C ALA A 13 -14.17 -13.92 -4.77
N ALA A 14 -13.30 -13.37 -5.60
CA ALA A 14 -11.87 -13.33 -5.34
C ALA A 14 -11.52 -12.39 -4.18
N GLU A 15 -12.08 -11.19 -4.13
CA GLU A 15 -11.89 -10.25 -3.01
C GLU A 15 -12.24 -10.92 -1.67
N GLN A 16 -13.40 -11.58 -1.60
CA GLN A 16 -13.83 -12.28 -0.38
C GLN A 16 -12.91 -13.44 -0.01
N LEU A 17 -12.69 -14.37 -0.93
CA LEU A 17 -11.90 -15.58 -0.63
C LEU A 17 -10.42 -15.26 -0.37
N PHE A 18 -9.85 -14.27 -1.04
CA PHE A 18 -8.48 -13.83 -0.77
C PHE A 18 -8.37 -13.15 0.60
N ALA A 19 -9.37 -12.36 1.01
CA ALA A 19 -9.41 -11.76 2.33
C ALA A 19 -9.57 -12.81 3.45
N GLU A 20 -10.35 -13.87 3.22
CA GLU A 20 -10.61 -14.91 4.21
C GLU A 20 -9.46 -15.91 4.33
N HIS A 21 -8.95 -16.40 3.19
CA HIS A 21 -8.06 -17.55 3.14
C HIS A 21 -6.65 -17.22 2.66
N GLY A 22 -6.39 -15.98 2.24
CA GLY A 22 -5.18 -15.58 1.51
C GLY A 22 -5.20 -16.05 0.06
N VAL A 23 -4.30 -15.52 -0.76
CA VAL A 23 -4.21 -15.91 -2.17
C VAL A 23 -3.75 -17.36 -2.29
N SER A 24 -2.70 -17.73 -1.53
CA SER A 24 -2.16 -19.11 -1.54
C SER A 24 -3.16 -20.14 -1.04
N GLY A 25 -4.01 -19.81 -0.04
CA GLY A 25 -5.05 -20.70 0.50
C GLY A 25 -6.30 -20.82 -0.38
N THR A 26 -6.47 -19.98 -1.38
CA THR A 26 -7.64 -19.97 -2.26
C THR A 26 -7.42 -20.81 -3.49
N THR A 27 -8.33 -21.76 -3.76
CA THR A 27 -8.27 -22.63 -4.97
C THR A 27 -9.17 -22.09 -6.08
N LEU A 28 -8.81 -22.36 -7.33
CA LEU A 28 -9.65 -22.02 -8.50
C LEU A 28 -11.04 -22.68 -8.41
N ARG A 29 -11.15 -23.87 -7.80
CA ARG A 29 -12.43 -24.55 -7.59
C ARG A 29 -13.33 -23.79 -6.59
N ALA A 30 -12.75 -23.25 -5.52
CA ALA A 30 -13.48 -22.42 -4.56
C ALA A 30 -13.99 -21.14 -5.22
N LEU A 31 -13.13 -20.46 -6.00
CA LEU A 31 -13.46 -19.25 -6.74
C LEU A 31 -14.62 -19.49 -7.73
N THR A 32 -14.53 -20.53 -8.56
CA THR A 32 -15.56 -20.83 -9.56
C THR A 32 -16.88 -21.21 -8.92
N LYS A 33 -16.84 -21.95 -7.79
CA LYS A 33 -18.04 -22.28 -7.01
C LYS A 33 -18.69 -21.04 -6.42
N ALA A 34 -17.91 -20.16 -5.79
CA ALA A 34 -18.42 -18.92 -5.19
C ALA A 34 -19.01 -17.97 -6.24
N ALA A 35 -18.34 -17.82 -7.38
CA ALA A 35 -18.80 -16.99 -8.49
C ALA A 35 -19.93 -17.63 -9.33
N ASN A 36 -20.25 -18.91 -9.09
CA ASN A 36 -21.20 -19.68 -9.91
C ASN A 36 -20.85 -19.66 -11.41
N VAL A 37 -19.60 -20.00 -11.73
CA VAL A 37 -19.07 -20.07 -13.10
C VAL A 37 -18.24 -21.33 -13.29
N ASN A 38 -17.91 -21.66 -14.55
CA ASN A 38 -17.00 -22.75 -14.85
C ASN A 38 -15.53 -22.31 -14.80
N LEU A 39 -14.59 -23.28 -14.73
CA LEU A 39 -13.17 -23.02 -14.67
C LEU A 39 -12.64 -22.30 -15.92
N ALA A 40 -13.22 -22.60 -17.09
CA ALA A 40 -12.82 -21.96 -18.34
C ALA A 40 -13.03 -20.43 -18.31
N ALA A 41 -14.02 -19.95 -17.55
CA ALA A 41 -14.26 -18.50 -17.37
C ALA A 41 -13.09 -17.81 -16.67
N VAL A 42 -12.47 -18.42 -15.64
CA VAL A 42 -11.30 -17.85 -14.98
C VAL A 42 -10.14 -17.72 -15.95
N HIS A 43 -9.86 -18.78 -16.72
CA HIS A 43 -8.77 -18.74 -17.69
C HIS A 43 -9.05 -17.76 -18.84
N TYR A 44 -10.28 -17.68 -19.30
CA TYR A 44 -10.68 -16.76 -20.36
C TYR A 44 -10.54 -15.29 -19.95
N HIS A 45 -11.03 -14.91 -18.75
CA HIS A 45 -11.04 -13.52 -18.31
C HIS A 45 -9.73 -13.06 -17.67
N PHE A 46 -8.99 -13.96 -17.03
CA PHE A 46 -7.85 -13.58 -16.18
C PHE A 46 -6.58 -14.39 -16.44
N GLY A 47 -6.61 -15.44 -17.26
CA GLY A 47 -5.46 -16.30 -17.49
C GLY A 47 -5.14 -17.27 -16.34
N GLY A 48 -5.78 -17.11 -15.18
CA GLY A 48 -5.56 -17.93 -13.98
C GLY A 48 -5.71 -17.16 -12.69
N LYS A 49 -5.26 -17.75 -11.57
CA LYS A 49 -5.37 -17.16 -10.23
C LYS A 49 -4.51 -15.90 -10.06
N GLU A 50 -3.32 -15.90 -10.61
CA GLU A 50 -2.39 -14.76 -10.57
C GLU A 50 -2.95 -13.55 -11.33
N GLY A 51 -3.49 -13.75 -12.53
CA GLY A 51 -4.14 -12.69 -13.27
C GLY A 51 -5.45 -12.20 -12.62
N LEU A 52 -6.14 -13.07 -11.88
CA LEU A 52 -7.31 -12.68 -11.09
C LEU A 52 -6.90 -11.83 -9.89
N LEU A 53 -5.80 -12.17 -9.18
CA LEU A 53 -5.22 -11.34 -8.13
C LEU A 53 -4.80 -9.97 -8.66
N ASP A 54 -4.11 -9.96 -9.80
CA ASP A 54 -3.70 -8.74 -10.48
C ASP A 54 -4.91 -7.82 -10.79
N ALA A 55 -5.99 -8.38 -11.30
CA ALA A 55 -7.22 -7.63 -11.59
C ALA A 55 -7.95 -7.15 -10.33
N VAL A 56 -7.89 -7.88 -9.22
CA VAL A 56 -8.39 -7.45 -7.90
C VAL A 56 -7.61 -6.22 -7.41
N VAL A 57 -6.28 -6.28 -7.48
CA VAL A 57 -5.43 -5.13 -7.11
C VAL A 57 -5.68 -3.93 -8.02
N GLU A 58 -5.76 -4.14 -9.33
CA GLU A 58 -6.05 -3.10 -10.32
C GLU A 58 -7.36 -2.37 -10.03
N ARG A 59 -8.44 -3.12 -9.76
CA ARG A 59 -9.77 -2.59 -9.45
C ARG A 59 -9.74 -1.60 -8.29
N ARG A 60 -8.94 -1.86 -7.27
CA ARG A 60 -8.83 -1.02 -6.06
C ARG A 60 -7.78 0.07 -6.17
N ALA A 61 -6.63 -0.24 -6.77
CA ALA A 61 -5.53 0.69 -6.88
C ALA A 61 -5.76 1.79 -7.94
N THR A 62 -6.40 1.47 -9.05
CA THR A 62 -6.53 2.41 -10.18
C THR A 62 -7.27 3.68 -9.82
N PRO A 63 -8.50 3.67 -9.26
CA PRO A 63 -9.22 4.89 -8.93
C PRO A 63 -8.47 5.73 -7.88
N MET A 64 -7.94 5.10 -6.85
CA MET A 64 -7.16 5.77 -5.81
C MET A 64 -5.90 6.44 -6.37
N ASN A 65 -5.18 5.76 -7.26
CA ASN A 65 -3.96 6.29 -7.85
C ASN A 65 -4.24 7.41 -8.87
N GLN A 66 -5.35 7.34 -9.59
CA GLN A 66 -5.78 8.43 -10.47
C GLN A 66 -6.08 9.69 -9.65
N GLU A 67 -6.76 9.56 -8.52
CA GLU A 67 -7.05 10.67 -7.63
C GLU A 67 -5.77 11.27 -7.02
N ARG A 68 -4.85 10.43 -6.55
CA ARG A 68 -3.52 10.86 -6.08
C ARG A 68 -2.77 11.70 -7.10
N LEU A 69 -2.71 11.21 -8.35
CA LEU A 69 -2.02 11.92 -9.42
C LEU A 69 -2.73 13.21 -9.79
N ARG A 70 -4.06 13.24 -9.76
CA ARG A 70 -4.85 14.44 -9.99
C ARG A 70 -4.57 15.50 -8.92
N GLU A 71 -4.62 15.13 -7.65
CA GLU A 71 -4.32 16.06 -6.56
C GLU A 71 -2.88 16.58 -6.62
N LEU A 72 -1.89 15.71 -6.88
CA LEU A 72 -0.52 16.15 -7.04
C LEU A 72 -0.36 17.13 -8.21
N TYR A 73 -1.02 16.86 -9.34
CA TYR A 73 -0.99 17.76 -10.49
C TYR A 73 -1.58 19.14 -10.16
N GLU A 74 -2.71 19.19 -9.45
CA GLU A 74 -3.35 20.44 -9.03
C GLU A 74 -2.45 21.23 -8.06
N LEU A 75 -1.77 20.57 -7.13
CA LEU A 75 -0.80 21.19 -6.23
C LEU A 75 0.39 21.79 -7.00
N GLU A 76 0.98 21.03 -7.93
CA GLU A 76 2.09 21.48 -8.76
C GLU A 76 1.67 22.69 -9.64
N ARG A 77 0.48 22.63 -10.23
CA ARG A 77 -0.09 23.72 -11.02
C ARG A 77 -0.32 24.98 -10.18
N SER A 78 -0.81 24.84 -8.96
CA SER A 78 -1.09 25.95 -8.06
C SER A 78 0.18 26.59 -7.51
N ALA A 79 1.26 25.83 -7.34
CA ALA A 79 2.56 26.31 -6.91
C ALA A 79 3.31 27.11 -8.00
N GLY A 80 2.91 27.02 -9.28
CA GLY A 80 3.53 27.72 -10.40
C GLY A 80 5.02 27.40 -10.54
N GLU A 81 5.88 28.41 -10.41
CA GLU A 81 7.35 28.23 -10.44
C GLU A 81 7.92 27.71 -9.11
N GLY A 82 7.12 27.70 -8.04
CA GLY A 82 7.49 27.17 -6.72
C GLY A 82 7.35 25.65 -6.63
N THR A 83 7.54 25.16 -5.41
CA THR A 83 7.29 23.76 -5.07
C THR A 83 6.18 23.68 -4.02
N PRO A 84 5.26 22.71 -4.11
CA PRO A 84 4.26 22.47 -3.07
C PRO A 84 4.92 22.15 -1.72
N ALA A 85 4.25 22.48 -0.61
CA ALA A 85 4.74 22.09 0.70
C ALA A 85 4.77 20.56 0.86
N VAL A 86 5.70 20.06 1.66
CA VAL A 86 5.84 18.62 1.91
C VAL A 86 4.55 18.03 2.50
N GLU A 87 3.88 18.77 3.38
CA GLU A 87 2.60 18.41 3.98
C GLU A 87 1.50 18.26 2.94
N ASP A 88 1.44 19.15 1.96
CA ASP A 88 0.44 19.09 0.88
C ASP A 88 0.70 17.90 -0.04
N ILE A 89 1.98 17.61 -0.36
CA ILE A 89 2.35 16.43 -1.14
C ILE A 89 1.97 15.15 -0.39
N LEU A 90 2.22 15.08 0.91
CA LEU A 90 1.82 13.94 1.73
C LEU A 90 0.29 13.82 1.81
N SER A 91 -0.43 14.94 1.97
CA SER A 91 -1.90 14.96 1.98
C SER A 91 -2.47 14.40 0.68
N ALA A 92 -1.95 14.83 -0.47
CA ALA A 92 -2.35 14.31 -1.78
C ALA A 92 -2.06 12.81 -1.96
N PHE A 93 -1.09 12.26 -1.21
CA PHE A 93 -0.79 10.84 -1.21
C PHE A 93 -1.69 10.04 -0.28
N PHE A 94 -2.00 10.55 0.91
CA PHE A 94 -2.74 9.84 1.95
C PHE A 94 -4.27 9.95 1.78
N LEU A 95 -4.79 11.18 1.60
CA LEU A 95 -6.22 11.45 1.67
C LEU A 95 -7.06 10.70 0.62
N PRO A 96 -6.64 10.49 -0.64
CA PRO A 96 -7.42 9.71 -1.58
C PRO A 96 -7.70 8.27 -1.12
N GLY A 97 -6.74 7.65 -0.43
CA GLY A 97 -6.95 6.34 0.17
C GLY A 97 -8.03 6.35 1.23
N LEU A 98 -7.99 7.33 2.13
CA LEU A 98 -8.98 7.49 3.19
C LEU A 98 -10.37 7.76 2.68
N ARG A 99 -10.51 8.74 1.78
CA ARG A 99 -11.81 9.07 1.17
C ARG A 99 -12.42 7.87 0.43
N THR A 100 -11.59 6.95 -0.05
CA THR A 100 -12.08 5.70 -0.63
C THR A 100 -12.71 4.83 0.46
N PHE A 101 -12.07 4.72 1.63
CA PHE A 101 -12.61 3.97 2.76
C PHE A 101 -13.87 4.64 3.34
N GLU A 102 -13.90 5.96 3.50
CA GLU A 102 -15.06 6.69 4.03
C GLU A 102 -16.34 6.56 3.17
N ARG A 103 -16.20 6.23 1.89
CA ARG A 103 -17.32 6.04 0.95
C ARG A 103 -17.83 4.61 0.88
N GLU A 104 -17.13 3.68 1.51
CA GLU A 104 -17.50 2.27 1.52
C GLU A 104 -18.28 1.92 2.78
N GLU A 105 -19.11 0.89 2.68
CA GLU A 105 -19.80 0.33 3.84
C GLU A 105 -18.80 -0.34 4.81
N PRO A 106 -19.06 -0.36 6.13
CA PRO A 106 -18.14 -0.93 7.13
C PRO A 106 -17.68 -2.35 6.81
N GLU A 107 -18.55 -3.19 6.25
CA GLU A 107 -18.23 -4.56 5.85
C GLU A 107 -17.23 -4.60 4.70
N THR A 108 -17.31 -3.64 3.78
CA THR A 108 -16.35 -3.49 2.67
C THR A 108 -15.00 -3.00 3.16
N ILE A 109 -14.98 -2.08 4.12
CA ILE A 109 -13.74 -1.59 4.75
C ILE A 109 -13.00 -2.74 5.43
N ASP A 110 -13.71 -3.55 6.24
CA ASP A 110 -13.13 -4.73 6.91
C ASP A 110 -12.60 -5.74 5.88
N LEU A 111 -13.36 -6.00 4.82
CA LEU A 111 -12.92 -6.86 3.72
C LEU A 111 -11.63 -6.37 3.09
N LEU A 112 -11.56 -5.08 2.73
CA LEU A 112 -10.38 -4.48 2.07
C LEU A 112 -9.15 -4.44 2.99
N THR A 113 -9.36 -4.19 4.27
CA THR A 113 -8.30 -4.23 5.30
C THR A 113 -7.70 -5.63 5.40
N ARG A 114 -8.56 -6.66 5.53
CA ARG A 114 -8.12 -8.06 5.54
C ARG A 114 -7.45 -8.47 4.25
N LEU A 115 -8.00 -8.08 3.11
CA LEU A 115 -7.42 -8.37 1.80
C LEU A 115 -6.01 -7.79 1.67
N SER A 116 -5.82 -6.51 2.04
CA SER A 116 -4.51 -5.85 2.02
C SER A 116 -3.50 -6.57 2.92
N ALA A 117 -3.89 -6.92 4.15
CA ALA A 117 -3.05 -7.68 5.08
C ALA A 117 -2.66 -9.05 4.52
N ARG A 118 -3.59 -9.75 3.86
CA ARG A 118 -3.32 -11.07 3.27
C ARG A 118 -2.40 -10.99 2.05
N ILE A 119 -2.59 -9.98 1.19
CA ILE A 119 -1.72 -9.76 0.02
C ILE A 119 -0.28 -9.48 0.48
N THR A 120 -0.08 -8.67 1.53
CA THR A 120 1.27 -8.39 2.06
C THR A 120 1.97 -9.60 2.67
N CYS A 121 1.26 -10.68 2.97
CA CYS A 121 1.84 -11.95 3.43
C CYS A 121 2.25 -12.90 2.28
N GLU A 122 1.97 -12.56 1.03
CA GLU A 122 2.39 -13.37 -0.12
C GLU A 122 3.92 -13.28 -0.35
N PRO A 123 4.52 -14.17 -1.16
CA PRO A 123 5.95 -14.13 -1.44
C PRO A 123 6.43 -12.76 -1.94
N PRO A 124 7.60 -12.28 -1.48
CA PRO A 124 8.11 -10.93 -1.80
C PRO A 124 8.13 -10.63 -3.30
N GLU A 125 8.50 -11.60 -4.13
CA GLU A 125 8.61 -11.44 -5.59
C GLU A 125 7.24 -11.16 -6.23
N ALA A 126 6.18 -11.80 -5.73
CA ALA A 126 4.81 -11.58 -6.20
C ALA A 126 4.32 -10.18 -5.80
N ILE A 127 4.60 -9.75 -4.57
CA ILE A 127 4.26 -8.42 -4.07
C ILE A 127 5.02 -7.34 -4.84
N GLU A 128 6.32 -7.51 -5.06
CA GLU A 128 7.13 -6.56 -5.83
C GLU A 128 6.60 -6.37 -7.25
N ALA A 129 6.17 -7.44 -7.91
CA ALA A 129 5.58 -7.37 -9.25
C ALA A 129 4.28 -6.56 -9.26
N LEU A 130 3.37 -6.82 -8.30
CA LEU A 130 2.11 -6.08 -8.13
C LEU A 130 2.36 -4.60 -7.81
N VAL A 131 3.24 -4.31 -6.86
CA VAL A 131 3.59 -2.93 -6.48
C VAL A 131 4.21 -2.18 -7.66
N ARG A 132 5.14 -2.80 -8.38
CA ARG A 132 5.76 -2.19 -9.55
C ARG A 132 4.75 -1.88 -10.64
N LYS A 133 3.83 -2.81 -10.90
CA LYS A 133 2.81 -2.66 -11.94
C LYS A 133 1.79 -1.58 -11.60
N HIS A 134 1.19 -1.66 -10.42
CA HIS A 134 0.04 -0.83 -10.07
C HIS A 134 0.39 0.48 -9.38
N PHE A 135 1.52 0.56 -8.67
CA PHE A 135 1.90 1.74 -7.88
C PHE A 135 3.19 2.41 -8.36
N GLY A 136 4.00 1.76 -9.20
CA GLY A 136 5.34 2.24 -9.56
C GLY A 136 5.35 3.64 -10.16
N MET A 137 4.39 3.99 -11.02
CA MET A 137 4.28 5.33 -11.61
C MET A 137 3.91 6.38 -10.55
N VAL A 138 2.92 6.10 -9.72
CA VAL A 138 2.47 7.02 -8.67
C VAL A 138 3.60 7.27 -7.67
N MET A 139 4.23 6.21 -7.16
CA MET A 139 5.36 6.34 -6.23
C MET A 139 6.48 7.19 -6.81
N ARG A 140 6.82 6.99 -8.08
CA ARG A 140 7.85 7.80 -8.77
C ARG A 140 7.48 9.28 -8.79
N ARG A 141 6.24 9.63 -9.17
CA ARG A 141 5.78 11.01 -9.25
C ARG A 141 5.82 11.71 -7.90
N PHE A 142 5.40 11.03 -6.83
CA PHE A 142 5.43 11.59 -5.48
C PHE A 142 6.86 11.73 -4.96
N VAL A 143 7.75 10.77 -5.20
CA VAL A 143 9.17 10.88 -4.87
C VAL A 143 9.81 12.05 -5.59
N GLU A 144 9.54 12.24 -6.89
CA GLU A 144 10.04 13.38 -7.67
C GLU A 144 9.55 14.72 -7.11
N ALA A 145 8.28 14.81 -6.69
CA ALA A 145 7.74 16.01 -6.05
C ALA A 145 8.43 16.30 -4.72
N LEU A 146 8.59 15.28 -3.87
CA LEU A 146 9.31 15.40 -2.60
C LEU A 146 10.79 15.76 -2.79
N GLN A 147 11.45 15.22 -3.80
CA GLN A 147 12.86 15.58 -4.12
C GLN A 147 12.99 17.05 -4.52
N ARG A 148 12.00 17.62 -5.22
CA ARG A 148 11.98 19.06 -5.52
C ARG A 148 11.74 19.90 -4.28
N ALA A 149 10.76 19.52 -3.44
CA ALA A 149 10.40 20.22 -2.22
C ALA A 149 11.51 20.17 -1.14
N LEU A 150 12.34 19.12 -1.16
CA LEU A 150 13.44 18.86 -0.24
C LEU A 150 14.82 18.98 -0.93
N GLY A 151 14.95 19.96 -1.82
CA GLY A 151 16.10 20.10 -2.72
C GLY A 151 17.48 20.15 -2.04
N GLU A 152 17.56 20.45 -0.74
CA GLU A 152 18.79 20.43 0.05
C GLU A 152 19.25 18.99 0.42
N LEU A 153 18.35 18.01 0.32
CA LEU A 153 18.64 16.62 0.64
C LEU A 153 19.07 15.84 -0.60
N ARG A 154 19.99 14.90 -0.41
CA ARG A 154 20.35 13.97 -1.48
C ARG A 154 19.13 13.09 -1.83
N LYS A 155 18.97 12.79 -3.11
CA LYS A 155 17.84 12.00 -3.63
C LYS A 155 17.70 10.63 -2.95
N GLU A 156 18.82 9.98 -2.64
CA GLU A 156 18.86 8.70 -1.96
C GLU A 156 18.24 8.78 -0.56
N VAL A 157 18.51 9.88 0.16
CA VAL A 157 17.95 10.13 1.50
C VAL A 157 16.43 10.32 1.41
N VAL A 158 15.95 11.09 0.43
CA VAL A 158 14.51 11.27 0.22
C VAL A 158 13.84 9.94 -0.13
N ASN A 159 14.45 9.13 -1.00
CA ASN A 159 13.95 7.81 -1.37
C ASN A 159 13.84 6.87 -0.15
N ASP A 160 14.87 6.83 0.69
CA ASP A 160 14.86 5.98 1.89
C ASP A 160 13.81 6.44 2.90
N ARG A 161 13.68 7.76 3.11
CA ARG A 161 12.64 8.32 3.98
C ARG A 161 11.23 8.07 3.45
N PHE A 162 11.04 8.12 2.13
CA PHE A 162 9.75 7.79 1.53
C PHE A 162 9.34 6.32 1.75
N ARG A 163 10.31 5.39 1.86
CA ARG A 163 10.01 4.01 2.28
C ARG A 163 9.40 3.95 3.68
N PHE A 164 9.88 4.79 4.62
CA PHE A 164 9.28 4.89 5.95
C PHE A 164 7.86 5.46 5.89
N VAL A 165 7.62 6.46 5.02
CA VAL A 165 6.27 6.99 4.75
C VAL A 165 5.34 5.87 4.29
N ILE A 166 5.75 5.06 3.31
CA ILE A 166 4.96 3.92 2.81
C ILE A 166 4.72 2.86 3.91
N GLY A 167 5.76 2.53 4.69
CA GLY A 167 5.63 1.58 5.80
C GLY A 167 4.64 2.07 6.86
N THR A 168 4.69 3.34 7.22
CA THR A 168 3.75 3.95 8.17
C THR A 168 2.32 3.96 7.63
N LEU A 169 2.13 4.27 6.35
CA LEU A 169 0.83 4.20 5.69
C LEU A 169 0.26 2.78 5.76
N SER A 170 1.05 1.79 5.37
CA SER A 170 0.63 0.37 5.40
C SER A 170 0.21 -0.05 6.81
N HIS A 171 0.91 0.44 7.83
CA HIS A 171 0.58 0.17 9.22
C HIS A 171 -0.69 0.89 9.67
N ALA A 172 -0.83 2.18 9.37
CA ALA A 172 -2.00 2.98 9.74
C ALA A 172 -3.32 2.39 9.21
N PHE A 173 -3.29 1.79 8.00
CA PHE A 173 -4.47 1.11 7.42
C PHE A 173 -4.64 -0.35 7.84
N SER A 174 -3.64 -0.98 8.48
CA SER A 174 -3.76 -2.40 8.87
C SER A 174 -4.51 -2.61 10.18
N GLY A 175 -4.73 -1.56 10.98
CA GLY A 175 -5.36 -1.64 12.30
C GLY A 175 -4.61 -2.55 13.29
N THR A 176 -3.37 -2.94 13.00
CA THR A 176 -2.69 -4.06 13.67
C THR A 176 -2.10 -3.68 15.03
N PHE A 177 -1.92 -2.39 15.32
CA PHE A 177 -1.39 -1.90 16.60
C PHE A 177 -2.20 -0.72 17.10
N ASP A 178 -3.22 -1.01 17.87
CA ASP A 178 -3.92 -0.01 18.63
C ASP A 178 -3.36 0.00 20.06
N LEU A 179 -2.77 1.13 20.48
CA LEU A 179 -2.27 1.28 21.84
C LEU A 179 -3.40 1.26 22.87
N ASP A 180 -4.65 1.41 22.42
CA ASP A 180 -5.86 1.35 23.24
C ASP A 180 -6.05 -0.03 23.87
N VAL A 181 -5.42 -1.09 23.32
CA VAL A 181 -5.38 -2.42 23.95
C VAL A 181 -4.49 -2.49 25.21
N ILE A 182 -3.67 -1.45 25.47
CA ILE A 182 -2.81 -1.42 26.66
C ILE A 182 -3.56 -0.79 27.82
N PRO A 183 -3.84 -1.52 28.92
CA PRO A 183 -4.57 -0.97 30.07
C PRO A 183 -3.88 0.28 30.64
N GLY A 184 -4.62 1.35 30.85
CA GLY A 184 -4.13 2.60 31.43
C GLY A 184 -3.51 3.57 30.41
N HIS A 185 -3.47 3.23 29.13
CA HIS A 185 -3.20 4.20 28.07
C HIS A 185 -4.43 5.08 27.82
N PRO A 186 -4.27 6.41 27.73
CA PRO A 186 -5.38 7.26 27.34
C PRO A 186 -5.79 6.94 25.91
N VAL A 187 -7.07 6.62 25.71
CA VAL A 187 -7.65 6.53 24.37
C VAL A 187 -7.52 7.90 23.71
N CYS A 188 -6.94 7.95 22.52
CA CYS A 188 -6.91 9.17 21.75
C CYS A 188 -8.29 9.37 21.12
N ASP A 189 -9.09 10.27 21.68
CA ASP A 189 -10.43 10.66 21.18
C ASP A 189 -10.38 11.45 19.86
N SER A 190 -9.24 11.42 19.16
CA SER A 190 -9.07 12.11 17.88
C SER A 190 -9.89 11.43 16.79
N SER A 191 -10.55 12.22 15.96
CA SER A 191 -11.16 11.73 14.72
C SER A 191 -10.08 11.15 13.79
N ASP A 192 -10.49 10.31 12.85
CA ASP A 192 -9.55 9.75 11.87
C ASP A 192 -8.87 10.86 11.04
N GLU A 193 -9.56 11.96 10.76
CA GLU A 193 -9.01 13.13 10.08
C GLU A 193 -7.92 13.80 10.92
N GLU A 194 -8.12 13.99 12.22
CA GLU A 194 -7.11 14.56 13.13
C GLU A 194 -5.89 13.64 13.27
N ARG A 195 -6.10 12.33 13.37
CA ARG A 195 -5.01 11.33 13.40
C ARG A 195 -4.12 11.42 12.17
N ILE A 196 -4.72 11.62 11.01
CA ILE A 196 -3.98 11.75 9.76
C ILE A 196 -3.27 13.07 9.66
N GLN A 197 -3.88 14.14 10.09
CA GLN A 197 -3.21 15.44 10.21
C GLN A 197 -1.95 15.32 11.08
N HIS A 198 -2.06 14.68 12.25
CA HIS A 198 -0.91 14.43 13.12
C HIS A 198 0.16 13.55 12.43
N LEU A 199 -0.27 12.53 11.72
CA LEU A 199 0.63 11.65 10.96
C LEU A 199 1.37 12.42 9.86
N ILE A 200 0.67 13.25 9.09
CA ILE A 200 1.27 14.07 8.04
C ILE A 200 2.33 15.02 8.62
N VAL A 201 2.02 15.71 9.71
CA VAL A 201 2.97 16.62 10.40
C VAL A 201 4.21 15.83 10.87
N PHE A 202 4.02 14.69 11.49
CA PHE A 202 5.11 13.82 11.97
C PHE A 202 5.99 13.35 10.80
N LEU A 203 5.40 12.87 9.72
CA LEU A 203 6.13 12.39 8.55
C LEU A 203 6.85 13.53 7.82
N ALA A 204 6.22 14.70 7.69
CA ALA A 204 6.84 15.89 7.09
C ALA A 204 8.08 16.33 7.88
N ALA A 205 8.01 16.35 9.22
CA ALA A 205 9.15 16.62 10.08
C ALA A 205 10.27 15.57 9.87
N GLY A 206 9.93 14.29 9.79
CA GLY A 206 10.87 13.20 9.50
C GLY A 206 11.54 13.34 8.13
N LEU A 207 10.77 13.73 7.11
CA LEU A 207 11.28 13.98 5.76
C LEU A 207 12.26 15.17 5.72
N ARG A 208 12.03 16.22 6.53
CA ARG A 208 12.90 17.42 6.61
C ARG A 208 14.08 17.26 7.55
N ALA A 209 14.13 16.20 8.36
CA ALA A 209 15.22 16.04 9.32
C ALA A 209 16.59 16.19 8.64
N PRO A 210 17.57 16.87 9.26
CA PRO A 210 18.90 17.03 8.65
C PRO A 210 19.50 15.65 8.32
N SER A 211 20.12 15.52 7.14
CA SER A 211 20.95 14.36 6.84
C SER A 211 22.35 14.64 7.45
N SER A 212 22.52 14.33 8.73
CA SER A 212 23.81 14.51 9.37
C SER A 212 24.82 13.52 8.77
N SER A 213 25.80 14.04 8.04
CA SER A 213 27.05 13.36 7.78
C SER A 213 27.94 13.23 9.07
N HIS A 214 27.47 13.82 10.19
CA HIS A 214 28.17 13.86 11.48
C HIS A 214 27.17 13.64 12.61
N GLY A 215 26.75 12.42 12.82
CA GLY A 215 25.81 12.08 13.89
C GLY A 215 24.99 10.85 13.61
N VAL A 216 25.56 9.93 12.84
CA VAL A 216 25.12 8.53 12.96
C VAL A 216 25.37 8.21 14.43
N LEU A 217 24.29 8.07 15.20
CA LEU A 217 24.37 7.28 16.40
C LEU A 217 25.19 6.05 15.99
N GLU A 218 26.39 5.85 16.58
CA GLU A 218 27.07 4.57 16.47
C GLU A 218 26.19 3.53 17.17
N VAL A 219 25.11 3.20 16.50
CA VAL A 219 24.36 1.99 16.82
C VAL A 219 25.31 0.89 16.39
N SER A 220 25.99 0.28 17.36
CA SER A 220 26.73 -0.94 17.11
C SER A 220 25.90 -1.83 16.21
N PRO A 221 26.43 -2.31 15.09
CA PRO A 221 25.64 -3.07 14.15
C PRO A 221 25.09 -4.30 14.87
N VAL A 222 23.86 -4.23 15.32
CA VAL A 222 23.10 -5.43 15.63
C VAL A 222 23.09 -6.20 14.33
N ALA A 223 23.83 -7.31 14.31
CA ALA A 223 23.93 -8.17 13.17
C ALA A 223 22.51 -8.64 12.82
N VAL A 224 21.88 -7.94 11.90
CA VAL A 224 20.68 -8.44 11.23
C VAL A 224 21.15 -9.66 10.45
N ARG A 225 21.04 -10.83 11.09
CA ARG A 225 21.20 -12.10 10.39
C ARG A 225 20.18 -12.12 9.27
N ARG A 226 20.62 -11.78 8.07
CA ARG A 226 19.90 -12.18 6.87
C ARG A 226 19.77 -13.69 6.99
N SER A 227 18.54 -14.20 7.05
CA SER A 227 18.23 -15.61 6.90
C SER A 227 18.59 -16.01 5.45
N GLY A 228 19.89 -16.15 5.23
CA GLY A 228 20.50 -16.60 3.97
C GLY A 228 20.52 -18.11 3.95
N GLY A 229 19.98 -18.63 2.90
CA GLY A 229 20.09 -19.90 2.25
C GLY A 229 20.77 -21.07 2.99
N ILE A 230 19.99 -22.11 3.24
CA ILE A 230 20.48 -23.46 3.51
C ILE A 230 21.29 -23.90 2.28
N ARG A 231 22.63 -23.85 2.39
CA ARG A 231 23.51 -24.55 1.46
C ARG A 231 23.21 -26.06 1.60
N LYS A 232 22.64 -26.66 0.57
CA LYS A 232 22.69 -28.10 0.39
C LYS A 232 24.14 -28.51 0.16
N GLU A 233 24.78 -29.04 1.17
CA GLU A 233 26.01 -29.84 0.99
C GLU A 233 25.64 -31.15 0.31
N ALA A 234 26.13 -31.31 -0.89
CA ALA A 234 26.16 -32.60 -1.59
C ALA A 234 27.14 -33.53 -0.85
N ARG A 235 26.65 -34.61 -0.28
CA ARG A 235 27.48 -35.75 0.13
C ARG A 235 27.69 -36.65 -1.07
N ARG A 236 28.97 -36.94 -1.31
CA ARG A 236 29.47 -38.03 -2.15
C ARG A 236 29.09 -39.42 -1.61
#